data_5901dda5bcd5c2a7bf83f7ee5c65cb83
#
_entry.id   5901dda5bcd5c2a7bf83f7ee5c65cb83
#
_cell.length_a   1.000
_cell.length_b   1.000
_cell.length_c   1.000
_cell.angle_alpha   90.00
_cell.angle_beta   90.00
_cell.angle_gamma   90.00
#
_symmetry.space_group_name_H-M   'P 1'
#
loop_
_entity.id
_entity.type
_entity.pdbx_description
1 polymer ?
#
loop_
_entity_poly.entity_id
_entity_poly.type
_entity_poly.pdbx_seq_one_letter_code
_entity_poly.pdbx_strand_id
1 'polypeptide(L)'
;YGTVVDEGGISGILERGFVISSKPVSTLVDAGITKVLSTVNDNNFTASFTPALAGKKHFFRAYAITAESDFLGTEETFTPAAIPGPGYWSDAKASTAGANWWESSWFGSYYAPDTNQWIMHSELGWLFPSPSMDSGVWFWKDGLKWLWTDQQTFPFLHSIDQGSWLYFYGNVGEKRLFYAYASQKWIVLENGVIVENTTSVQNPDNPDDTGQQTGTPTGGQK
;
A
#
# COMPACT_ATOMS: atom_id res chain seq x y z
N TYR A 1 9.04 -21.65 -1.70
CA TYR A 1 9.57 -22.63 -2.66
C TYR A 1 8.84 -23.94 -2.52
N GLY A 2 8.53 -24.59 -3.63
CA GLY A 2 8.13 -25.98 -3.69
C GLY A 2 9.08 -26.75 -4.61
N THR A 3 9.34 -28.00 -4.29
CA THR A 3 10.16 -28.89 -5.12
C THR A 3 9.42 -30.20 -5.35
N VAL A 4 9.34 -30.64 -6.59
CA VAL A 4 8.95 -31.99 -6.95
C VAL A 4 10.20 -32.86 -6.89
N VAL A 5 10.24 -33.76 -5.91
CA VAL A 5 11.42 -34.63 -5.67
C VAL A 5 11.40 -35.85 -6.58
N ASP A 6 10.22 -36.41 -6.83
CA ASP A 6 10.01 -37.59 -7.67
C ASP A 6 8.63 -37.48 -8.35
N GLU A 7 8.61 -37.60 -9.66
CA GLU A 7 7.35 -37.62 -10.43
C GLU A 7 6.71 -38.99 -10.45
N GLY A 8 7.34 -40.03 -9.82
CA GLY A 8 6.79 -41.35 -9.59
C GLY A 8 6.45 -42.16 -10.85
N GLY A 9 6.99 -41.79 -11.99
CA GLY A 9 6.63 -42.39 -13.28
C GLY A 9 5.21 -42.05 -13.75
N ILE A 10 4.53 -41.11 -13.11
CA ILE A 10 3.17 -40.66 -13.43
C ILE A 10 3.24 -39.67 -14.59
N SER A 11 2.37 -39.81 -15.55
CA SER A 11 2.32 -38.96 -16.73
C SER A 11 1.90 -37.52 -16.37
N GLY A 12 2.86 -36.66 -16.36
CA GLY A 12 2.70 -35.18 -16.43
C GLY A 12 1.92 -34.51 -15.30
N ILE A 13 2.56 -33.55 -14.65
CA ILE A 13 1.88 -32.67 -13.72
C ILE A 13 1.02 -31.68 -14.52
N LEU A 14 -0.28 -31.67 -14.25
CA LEU A 14 -1.26 -30.78 -14.89
C LEU A 14 -1.29 -29.39 -14.24
N GLU A 15 -1.13 -29.36 -12.92
CA GLU A 15 -1.19 -28.14 -12.13
C GLU A 15 -0.24 -28.26 -10.93
N ARG A 16 0.43 -27.19 -10.58
CA ARG A 16 1.26 -27.08 -9.38
C ARG A 16 1.20 -25.68 -8.77
N GLY A 17 1.42 -25.59 -7.48
CA GLY A 17 1.36 -24.33 -6.76
C GLY A 17 1.36 -24.52 -5.25
N PHE A 18 0.70 -23.60 -4.58
CA PHE A 18 0.53 -23.64 -3.13
C PHE A 18 -0.94 -23.48 -2.76
N VAL A 19 -1.37 -24.19 -1.74
CA VAL A 19 -2.62 -23.90 -1.04
C VAL A 19 -2.32 -23.20 0.26
N ILE A 20 -3.11 -22.18 0.57
CA ILE A 20 -2.94 -21.33 1.75
C ILE A 20 -4.28 -21.21 2.46
N SER A 21 -4.28 -21.31 3.78
CA SER A 21 -5.48 -21.20 4.62
C SER A 21 -5.15 -20.59 5.98
N SER A 22 -6.17 -20.09 6.66
CA SER A 22 -6.11 -19.72 8.08
C SER A 22 -6.23 -20.92 9.03
N LYS A 23 -6.47 -22.12 8.50
CA LYS A 23 -6.59 -23.39 9.22
C LYS A 23 -5.70 -24.44 8.57
N PRO A 24 -5.33 -25.54 9.29
CA PRO A 24 -4.61 -26.64 8.68
C PRO A 24 -5.29 -27.15 7.41
N VAL A 25 -4.48 -27.47 6.39
CA VAL A 25 -4.95 -27.92 5.08
C VAL A 25 -4.78 -29.44 4.99
N SER A 26 -5.87 -30.15 4.81
CA SER A 26 -5.88 -31.61 4.67
C SER A 26 -6.07 -32.06 3.22
N THR A 27 -6.84 -31.32 2.45
CA THR A 27 -7.14 -31.62 1.04
C THR A 27 -7.17 -30.37 0.18
N LEU A 28 -7.15 -30.52 -1.16
CA LEU A 28 -7.26 -29.39 -2.09
C LEU A 28 -8.68 -28.82 -2.23
N VAL A 29 -9.66 -29.39 -1.53
CA VAL A 29 -11.07 -28.96 -1.55
C VAL A 29 -11.57 -28.50 -0.18
N ASP A 30 -10.67 -28.39 0.80
CA ASP A 30 -11.04 -27.87 2.12
C ASP A 30 -11.62 -26.46 2.02
N ALA A 31 -12.64 -26.18 2.84
CA ALA A 31 -13.27 -24.88 2.84
C ALA A 31 -12.31 -23.80 3.35
N GLY A 32 -12.25 -22.67 2.63
CA GLY A 32 -11.44 -21.51 3.02
C GLY A 32 -9.96 -21.60 2.61
N ILE A 33 -9.61 -22.53 1.71
CA ILE A 33 -8.29 -22.52 1.08
C ILE A 33 -8.25 -21.51 -0.08
N THR A 34 -7.06 -20.97 -0.31
CA THR A 34 -6.73 -20.19 -1.52
C THR A 34 -5.65 -20.95 -2.29
N LYS A 35 -5.91 -21.30 -3.54
CA LYS A 35 -4.91 -21.86 -4.45
C LYS A 35 -4.12 -20.73 -5.10
N VAL A 36 -2.81 -20.82 -5.07
CA VAL A 36 -1.88 -19.90 -5.75
C VAL A 36 -1.07 -20.70 -6.75
N LEU A 37 -1.40 -20.55 -8.03
CA LEU A 37 -0.74 -21.25 -9.11
C LEU A 37 0.70 -20.79 -9.27
N SER A 38 1.61 -21.73 -9.54
CA SER A 38 2.94 -21.38 -10.01
C SER A 38 2.91 -21.07 -11.50
N THR A 39 3.58 -19.99 -11.88
CA THR A 39 3.82 -19.64 -13.29
C THR A 39 5.04 -20.36 -13.87
N VAL A 40 5.83 -21.01 -13.02
CA VAL A 40 7.04 -21.74 -13.39
C VAL A 40 6.70 -23.24 -13.51
N ASN A 41 6.96 -23.81 -14.67
CA ASN A 41 6.70 -25.22 -14.95
C ASN A 41 8.00 -26.05 -14.87
N ASP A 42 8.69 -25.97 -13.74
CA ASP A 42 9.93 -26.68 -13.44
C ASP A 42 9.77 -27.45 -12.13
N ASN A 43 10.67 -28.40 -11.86
CA ASN A 43 10.68 -29.17 -10.61
C ASN A 43 10.82 -28.26 -9.38
N ASN A 44 11.53 -27.15 -9.51
CA ASN A 44 11.54 -26.06 -8.53
C ASN A 44 10.57 -24.97 -8.96
N PHE A 45 9.54 -24.74 -8.17
CA PHE A 45 8.52 -23.76 -8.49
C PHE A 45 8.30 -22.75 -7.35
N THR A 46 7.85 -21.58 -7.71
CA THR A 46 7.56 -20.48 -6.80
C THR A 46 6.20 -19.89 -7.12
N ALA A 47 5.57 -19.32 -6.11
CA ALA A 47 4.39 -18.48 -6.28
C ALA A 47 4.43 -17.34 -5.28
N SER A 48 3.86 -16.21 -5.64
CA SER A 48 3.75 -15.05 -4.77
C SER A 48 2.32 -14.93 -4.25
N PHE A 49 2.21 -14.68 -2.97
CA PHE A 49 0.92 -14.51 -2.30
C PHE A 49 0.98 -13.31 -1.36
N THR A 50 -0.03 -12.44 -1.45
CA THR A 50 -0.21 -11.35 -0.48
C THR A 50 -1.27 -11.77 0.52
N PRO A 51 -0.92 -12.01 1.79
CA PRO A 51 -1.88 -12.46 2.79
C PRO A 51 -2.88 -11.37 3.13
N ALA A 52 -4.15 -11.74 3.22
CA ALA A 52 -5.22 -10.81 3.55
C ALA A 52 -5.21 -10.36 5.03
N LEU A 53 -4.53 -11.10 5.91
CA LEU A 53 -4.53 -10.86 7.35
C LEU A 53 -3.10 -10.90 7.90
N ALA A 54 -2.49 -9.74 8.03
CA ALA A 54 -1.22 -9.59 8.75
C ALA A 54 -1.37 -9.97 10.23
N GLY A 55 -0.31 -10.48 10.83
CA GLY A 55 -0.28 -10.92 12.23
C GLY A 55 -1.08 -12.20 12.52
N LYS A 56 -1.75 -12.79 11.54
CA LYS A 56 -2.48 -14.07 11.69
C LYS A 56 -1.64 -15.21 11.15
N LYS A 57 -1.65 -16.32 11.86
CA LYS A 57 -1.00 -17.56 11.42
C LYS A 57 -1.72 -18.10 10.18
N HIS A 58 -0.95 -18.40 9.14
CA HIS A 58 -1.39 -19.08 7.94
C HIS A 58 -0.70 -20.43 7.83
N PHE A 59 -1.43 -21.39 7.26
CA PHE A 59 -0.93 -22.70 6.92
C PHE A 59 -0.80 -22.78 5.41
N PHE A 60 0.25 -23.38 4.91
CA PHE A 60 0.41 -23.58 3.48
C PHE A 60 1.06 -24.93 3.18
N ARG A 61 0.74 -25.46 2.00
CA ARG A 61 1.36 -26.66 1.45
C ARG A 61 1.61 -26.48 -0.03
N ALA A 62 2.73 -26.97 -0.50
CA ALA A 62 2.91 -27.17 -1.93
C ALA A 62 1.94 -28.25 -2.42
N TYR A 63 1.47 -28.15 -3.64
CA TYR A 63 0.66 -29.19 -4.25
C TYR A 63 1.03 -29.43 -5.71
N ALA A 64 0.72 -30.63 -6.19
CA ALA A 64 0.74 -30.98 -7.58
C ALA A 64 -0.51 -31.81 -7.90
N ILE A 65 -1.09 -31.58 -9.07
CA ILE A 65 -2.23 -32.32 -9.60
C ILE A 65 -1.79 -33.04 -10.86
N THR A 66 -2.10 -34.34 -10.95
CA THR A 66 -1.92 -35.14 -12.14
C THR A 66 -3.28 -35.62 -12.65
N ALA A 67 -3.31 -36.36 -13.77
CA ALA A 67 -4.55 -36.95 -14.26
C ALA A 67 -5.12 -38.04 -13.31
N GLU A 68 -4.30 -38.56 -12.41
CA GLU A 68 -4.65 -39.72 -11.58
C GLU A 68 -4.85 -39.36 -10.10
N SER A 69 -4.14 -38.33 -9.60
CA SER A 69 -4.13 -38.01 -8.17
C SER A 69 -3.66 -36.56 -7.89
N ASP A 70 -4.07 -36.10 -6.70
CA ASP A 70 -3.61 -34.85 -6.10
C ASP A 70 -2.55 -35.18 -5.03
N PHE A 71 -1.50 -34.39 -5.00
CA PHE A 71 -0.40 -34.53 -4.05
C PHE A 71 -0.25 -33.23 -3.23
N LEU A 72 -0.13 -33.39 -1.93
CA LEU A 72 0.16 -32.31 -0.99
C LEU A 72 1.52 -32.53 -0.34
N GLY A 73 2.36 -31.54 -0.38
CA GLY A 73 3.63 -31.51 0.35
C GLY A 73 3.44 -31.40 1.86
N THR A 74 4.53 -31.28 2.59
CA THR A 74 4.51 -31.05 4.04
C THR A 74 3.80 -29.72 4.36
N GLU A 75 3.03 -29.72 5.44
CA GLU A 75 2.40 -28.51 5.93
C GLU A 75 3.44 -27.62 6.62
N GLU A 76 3.49 -26.38 6.19
CA GLU A 76 4.30 -25.33 6.75
C GLU A 76 3.42 -24.20 7.24
N THR A 77 3.95 -23.36 8.11
CA THR A 77 3.20 -22.21 8.62
C THR A 77 4.04 -20.95 8.53
N PHE A 78 3.37 -19.85 8.27
CA PHE A 78 3.97 -18.52 8.41
C PHE A 78 2.96 -17.58 9.08
N THR A 79 3.50 -16.62 9.77
CA THR A 79 2.73 -15.49 10.27
C THR A 79 3.31 -14.28 9.56
N PRO A 80 2.58 -13.69 8.60
CA PRO A 80 3.01 -12.41 8.06
C PRO A 80 3.31 -11.52 9.25
N ALA A 81 4.40 -10.75 9.16
CA ALA A 81 4.65 -9.76 10.19
C ALA A 81 3.31 -9.08 10.45
N ALA A 82 2.87 -9.08 11.73
CA ALA A 82 1.79 -8.21 12.10
C ALA A 82 2.16 -6.89 11.43
N ILE A 83 1.25 -6.32 10.66
CA ILE A 83 1.32 -4.90 10.43
C ILE A 83 1.49 -4.40 11.85
N PRO A 84 2.63 -3.78 12.21
CA PRO A 84 2.79 -3.37 13.58
C PRO A 84 1.50 -2.64 13.90
N GLY A 85 0.68 -3.22 14.79
CA GLY A 85 -0.43 -2.50 15.34
C GLY A 85 0.20 -1.17 15.66
N PRO A 86 -0.47 -0.12 15.66
CA PRO A 86 -0.15 1.29 15.49
C PRO A 86 1.29 1.69 15.13
N GLY A 87 2.16 0.76 14.99
CA GLY A 87 3.61 0.86 14.87
C GLY A 87 4.19 0.87 13.48
N TYR A 88 3.46 1.32 12.45
CA TYR A 88 4.15 1.92 11.28
C TYR A 88 5.05 3.07 11.72
N TRP A 89 4.71 3.63 12.84
CA TRP A 89 5.42 4.72 13.50
C TRP A 89 5.79 4.24 14.89
N SER A 90 7.08 3.97 15.11
CA SER A 90 7.62 3.46 16.39
C SER A 90 7.35 4.40 17.59
N ASP A 91 7.02 5.67 17.32
CA ASP A 91 6.68 6.68 18.31
C ASP A 91 5.17 6.78 18.58
N ALA A 92 4.33 6.02 17.84
CA ALA A 92 2.88 6.13 17.98
C ALA A 92 2.38 5.64 19.33
N LYS A 93 1.48 6.41 19.91
CA LYS A 93 0.81 6.14 21.20
C LYS A 93 -0.68 6.13 21.00
N ALA A 94 -1.38 5.35 21.83
CA ALA A 94 -2.83 5.37 21.85
C ALA A 94 -3.34 6.78 22.15
N SER A 95 -4.25 7.27 21.33
CA SER A 95 -4.86 8.58 21.50
C SER A 95 -6.03 8.53 22.47
N THR A 96 -6.28 9.61 23.14
CA THR A 96 -7.48 9.80 23.97
C THR A 96 -8.75 10.07 23.14
N ALA A 97 -8.62 10.25 21.83
CA ALA A 97 -9.75 10.53 20.92
C ALA A 97 -10.72 9.35 20.77
N GLY A 98 -10.28 8.14 21.08
CA GLY A 98 -11.14 6.94 21.05
C GLY A 98 -10.36 5.66 20.80
N ALA A 99 -11.07 4.52 20.83
CA ALA A 99 -10.48 3.22 20.52
C ALA A 99 -9.93 3.21 19.09
N ASN A 100 -8.78 2.58 18.90
CA ASN A 100 -8.07 2.45 17.62
C ASN A 100 -7.58 3.78 17.01
N TRP A 101 -7.63 4.88 17.78
CA TRP A 101 -6.96 6.13 17.43
C TRP A 101 -5.55 6.18 18.01
N TRP A 102 -4.62 6.66 17.20
CA TRP A 102 -3.20 6.72 17.49
C TRP A 102 -2.63 8.09 17.13
N GLU A 103 -1.57 8.47 17.83
CA GLU A 103 -0.85 9.72 17.61
C GLU A 103 0.64 9.43 17.44
N SER A 104 1.18 9.83 16.31
CA SER A 104 2.60 9.90 16.04
C SER A 104 3.06 11.35 16.12
N SER A 105 4.23 11.57 16.71
CA SER A 105 4.78 12.93 16.90
C SER A 105 5.15 13.61 15.60
N TRP A 106 5.38 12.87 14.53
CA TRP A 106 5.76 13.40 13.23
C TRP A 106 4.71 13.19 12.13
N PHE A 107 3.97 12.08 12.19
CA PHE A 107 2.96 11.79 11.17
C PHE A 107 1.57 12.31 11.54
N GLY A 108 1.31 12.57 12.82
CA GLY A 108 0.02 13.05 13.30
C GLY A 108 -0.95 11.97 13.74
N SER A 109 -2.23 12.29 13.83
CA SER A 109 -3.26 11.40 14.34
C SER A 109 -3.87 10.55 13.24
N TYR A 110 -4.10 9.27 13.54
CA TYR A 110 -4.74 8.34 12.61
C TYR A 110 -5.57 7.28 13.34
N TYR A 111 -6.59 6.80 12.67
CA TYR A 111 -7.40 5.67 13.09
C TYR A 111 -6.93 4.41 12.36
N ALA A 112 -6.67 3.33 13.10
CA ALA A 112 -6.24 2.04 12.56
C ALA A 112 -7.23 0.95 12.98
N PRO A 113 -8.21 0.57 12.13
CA PRO A 113 -9.17 -0.48 12.45
C PRO A 113 -8.49 -1.86 12.54
N ASP A 114 -8.91 -2.69 13.49
CA ASP A 114 -8.36 -4.04 13.68
C ASP A 114 -8.69 -5.02 12.53
N THR A 115 -9.56 -4.61 11.61
CA THR A 115 -10.15 -5.50 10.61
C THR A 115 -9.47 -5.49 9.26
N ASN A 116 -8.67 -4.46 8.97
CA ASN A 116 -7.99 -4.32 7.68
C ASN A 116 -6.70 -3.51 7.82
N GLN A 117 -5.95 -3.38 6.71
CA GLN A 117 -4.67 -2.68 6.69
C GLN A 117 -4.80 -1.18 6.39
N TRP A 118 -6.01 -0.69 6.12
CA TRP A 118 -6.23 0.72 5.87
C TRP A 118 -6.18 1.49 7.18
N ILE A 119 -5.56 2.63 7.14
CA ILE A 119 -5.63 3.63 8.20
C ILE A 119 -6.32 4.88 7.70
N MET A 120 -6.97 5.59 8.59
CA MET A 120 -7.53 6.91 8.28
C MET A 120 -6.71 7.98 9.01
N HIS A 121 -5.84 8.63 8.29
CA HIS A 121 -5.10 9.78 8.81
C HIS A 121 -6.02 11.00 8.90
N SER A 122 -5.93 11.76 9.99
CA SER A 122 -6.81 12.91 10.26
C SER A 122 -6.84 13.95 9.13
N GLU A 123 -5.71 14.17 8.48
CA GLU A 123 -5.59 15.15 7.39
C GLU A 123 -5.50 14.50 6.01
N LEU A 124 -4.69 13.46 5.84
CA LEU A 124 -4.51 12.80 4.56
C LEU A 124 -5.69 11.90 4.16
N GLY A 125 -6.56 11.50 5.12
CA GLY A 125 -7.67 10.57 4.88
C GLY A 125 -7.21 9.12 4.78
N TRP A 126 -7.93 8.29 4.04
CA TRP A 126 -7.63 6.88 3.92
C TRP A 126 -6.31 6.63 3.19
N LEU A 127 -5.47 5.79 3.82
CA LEU A 127 -4.16 5.36 3.35
C LEU A 127 -4.04 3.84 3.53
N PHE A 128 -3.33 3.20 2.62
CA PHE A 128 -2.94 1.80 2.77
C PHE A 128 -1.42 1.74 2.96
N PRO A 129 -0.94 1.68 4.21
CA PRO A 129 0.49 1.67 4.47
C PRO A 129 1.13 0.32 4.14
N SER A 130 2.37 0.37 3.67
CA SER A 130 3.24 -0.79 3.45
C SER A 130 4.57 -0.51 4.12
N PRO A 131 5.02 -1.36 5.06
CA PRO A 131 6.31 -1.16 5.72
C PRO A 131 7.43 -1.10 4.70
N SER A 132 8.32 -0.11 4.83
CA SER A 132 9.58 -0.09 4.10
C SER A 132 10.65 -0.86 4.88
N MET A 133 11.58 -1.50 4.19
CA MET A 133 12.78 -2.07 4.84
C MET A 133 13.72 -0.97 5.35
N ASP A 134 13.63 0.21 4.78
CA ASP A 134 14.34 1.41 5.20
C ASP A 134 13.45 2.21 6.17
N SER A 135 13.99 3.15 6.87
CA SER A 135 13.37 3.89 7.99
C SER A 135 12.08 4.66 7.67
N GLY A 136 11.53 4.53 6.47
CA GLY A 136 10.33 5.22 6.00
C GLY A 136 9.09 4.33 5.86
N VAL A 137 8.00 4.91 5.41
CA VAL A 137 6.74 4.24 5.12
C VAL A 137 6.30 4.51 3.69
N TRP A 138 5.96 3.47 2.98
CA TRP A 138 5.19 3.55 1.75
C TRP A 138 3.72 3.50 2.10
N PHE A 139 2.91 4.27 1.42
CA PHE A 139 1.46 4.13 1.50
C PHE A 139 0.79 4.43 0.16
N TRP A 140 -0.28 3.70 -0.08
CA TRP A 140 -1.16 3.98 -1.19
C TRP A 140 -2.19 5.02 -0.79
N LYS A 141 -2.45 5.96 -1.69
CA LYS A 141 -3.51 6.94 -1.56
C LYS A 141 -4.27 7.05 -2.87
N ASP A 142 -5.59 6.96 -2.79
CA ASP A 142 -6.44 7.16 -3.96
C ASP A 142 -6.18 8.51 -4.60
N GLY A 143 -6.08 8.51 -5.94
CA GLY A 143 -5.74 9.67 -6.75
C GLY A 143 -4.25 9.97 -6.87
N LEU A 144 -3.42 9.61 -5.89
CA LEU A 144 -1.98 9.87 -5.90
C LEU A 144 -1.12 8.61 -5.98
N LYS A 145 -1.71 7.43 -5.85
CA LYS A 145 -1.05 6.12 -5.88
C LYS A 145 -0.02 5.94 -4.76
N TRP A 146 1.13 5.31 -5.05
CA TRP A 146 2.17 5.02 -4.06
C TRP A 146 3.00 6.25 -3.74
N LEU A 147 3.04 6.57 -2.45
CA LEU A 147 3.80 7.66 -1.86
C LEU A 147 4.72 7.12 -0.77
N TRP A 148 5.89 7.71 -0.63
CA TRP A 148 6.83 7.40 0.43
C TRP A 148 7.17 8.65 1.25
N THR A 149 7.38 8.46 2.55
CA THR A 149 7.91 9.50 3.44
C THR A 149 8.57 8.85 4.66
N ASP A 150 9.27 9.64 5.45
CA ASP A 150 9.81 9.29 6.75
C ASP A 150 9.71 10.45 7.74
N GLN A 151 10.22 10.23 8.96
CA GLN A 151 10.17 11.25 10.01
C GLN A 151 10.96 12.52 9.66
N GLN A 152 11.96 12.45 8.80
CA GLN A 152 12.82 13.59 8.44
C GLN A 152 12.24 14.38 7.27
N THR A 153 11.49 13.72 6.41
CA THR A 153 10.97 14.29 5.18
C THR A 153 9.52 14.74 5.25
N PHE A 154 8.68 14.10 6.09
CA PHE A 154 7.28 14.52 6.22
C PHE A 154 7.17 16.01 6.60
N PRO A 155 6.33 16.81 5.92
CA PRO A 155 5.21 16.45 5.04
C PRO A 155 5.56 16.34 3.53
N PHE A 156 6.82 16.19 3.17
CA PHE A 156 7.19 15.87 1.79
C PHE A 156 6.98 14.38 1.52
N LEU A 157 6.34 14.09 0.38
CA LEU A 157 5.94 12.75 -0.04
C LEU A 157 6.56 12.44 -1.40
N HIS A 158 7.37 11.42 -1.50
CA HIS A 158 7.92 11.00 -2.79
C HIS A 158 6.87 10.19 -3.55
N SER A 159 6.46 10.63 -4.73
CA SER A 159 5.52 9.94 -5.61
C SER A 159 6.26 9.08 -6.63
N ILE A 160 5.99 7.77 -6.64
CA ILE A 160 6.52 6.88 -7.68
C ILE A 160 5.96 7.27 -9.05
N ASP A 161 4.67 7.55 -9.12
CA ASP A 161 3.97 7.85 -10.38
C ASP A 161 4.52 9.10 -11.08
N GLN A 162 4.94 10.10 -10.30
CA GLN A 162 5.50 11.33 -10.83
C GLN A 162 7.04 11.34 -10.88
N GLY A 163 7.69 10.34 -10.25
CA GLY A 163 9.15 10.30 -10.10
C GLY A 163 9.71 11.53 -9.35
N SER A 164 8.91 12.16 -8.49
CA SER A 164 9.23 13.42 -7.85
C SER A 164 8.53 13.59 -6.50
N TRP A 165 8.82 14.68 -5.83
CA TRP A 165 8.25 15.02 -4.56
C TRP A 165 6.94 15.79 -4.68
N LEU A 166 6.05 15.53 -3.70
CA LEU A 166 4.87 16.33 -3.40
C LEU A 166 5.05 16.93 -2.01
N TYR A 167 4.64 18.16 -1.81
CA TYR A 167 4.51 18.77 -0.50
C TYR A 167 3.04 18.74 -0.09
N PHE A 168 2.74 18.09 1.02
CA PHE A 168 1.39 18.11 1.58
C PHE A 168 1.20 19.39 2.40
N TYR A 169 0.38 20.29 1.90
CA TYR A 169 0.12 21.57 2.54
C TYR A 169 -0.91 21.46 3.67
N GLY A 170 -1.89 20.56 3.53
CA GLY A 170 -2.98 20.40 4.49
C GLY A 170 -4.34 20.33 3.83
N ASN A 171 -5.38 20.54 4.64
CA ASN A 171 -6.78 20.48 4.23
C ASN A 171 -7.42 21.86 4.19
N VAL A 172 -8.29 22.08 3.19
CA VAL A 172 -9.23 23.20 3.12
C VAL A 172 -10.63 22.61 2.93
N GLY A 173 -11.37 22.47 4.01
CA GLY A 173 -12.60 21.69 4.02
C GLY A 173 -12.32 20.21 3.72
N GLU A 174 -13.00 19.64 2.75
CA GLU A 174 -12.80 18.25 2.32
C GLU A 174 -11.68 18.09 1.28
N LYS A 175 -11.11 19.18 0.81
CA LYS A 175 -10.04 19.19 -0.18
C LYS A 175 -8.69 19.07 0.49
N ARG A 176 -7.81 18.23 -0.07
CA ARG A 176 -6.42 18.07 0.33
C ARG A 176 -5.51 18.65 -0.71
N LEU A 177 -4.62 19.53 -0.27
CA LEU A 177 -3.76 20.31 -1.16
C LEU A 177 -2.34 19.75 -1.12
N PHE A 178 -1.79 19.53 -2.33
CA PHE A 178 -0.42 19.12 -2.52
C PHE A 178 0.24 20.02 -3.56
N TYR A 179 1.49 20.37 -3.33
CA TYR A 179 2.30 21.02 -4.35
C TYR A 179 3.21 19.99 -5.03
N ALA A 180 3.12 19.85 -6.35
CA ALA A 180 3.90 18.91 -7.14
C ALA A 180 5.14 19.59 -7.72
N TYR A 181 6.34 19.21 -7.24
CA TYR A 181 7.59 19.81 -7.67
C TYR A 181 7.95 19.54 -9.14
N ALA A 182 7.59 18.36 -9.66
CA ALA A 182 7.86 18.01 -11.06
C ALA A 182 7.14 18.96 -12.04
N SER A 183 5.88 19.27 -11.76
CA SER A 183 5.05 20.11 -12.62
C SER A 183 4.99 21.57 -12.17
N GLN A 184 5.49 21.87 -10.98
CA GLN A 184 5.38 23.18 -10.31
C GLN A 184 3.92 23.66 -10.20
N LYS A 185 3.01 22.72 -9.88
CA LYS A 185 1.57 22.98 -9.81
C LYS A 185 0.97 22.44 -8.52
N TRP A 186 -0.11 23.09 -8.11
CA TRP A 186 -0.94 22.57 -7.05
C TRP A 186 -1.84 21.44 -7.54
N ILE A 187 -1.95 20.39 -6.74
CA ILE A 187 -2.88 19.30 -6.90
C ILE A 187 -3.93 19.42 -5.80
N VAL A 188 -5.19 19.47 -6.19
CA VAL A 188 -6.33 19.45 -5.28
C VAL A 188 -6.97 18.07 -5.35
N LEU A 189 -6.96 17.35 -4.24
CA LEU A 189 -7.55 16.03 -4.11
C LEU A 189 -8.84 16.12 -3.30
N GLU A 190 -9.94 15.72 -3.89
CA GLU A 190 -11.28 15.64 -3.28
C GLU A 190 -11.87 14.26 -3.51
N ASN A 191 -12.27 13.57 -2.44
CA ASN A 191 -12.83 12.21 -2.50
C ASN A 191 -11.97 11.18 -3.30
N GLY A 192 -10.64 11.28 -3.21
CA GLY A 192 -9.72 10.40 -3.93
C GLY A 192 -9.54 10.75 -5.41
N VAL A 193 -10.13 11.83 -5.89
CA VAL A 193 -10.02 12.29 -7.29
C VAL A 193 -9.28 13.62 -7.33
N ILE A 194 -8.38 13.77 -8.31
CA ILE A 194 -7.75 15.05 -8.60
C ILE A 194 -8.78 15.93 -9.33
N VAL A 195 -9.23 17.02 -8.67
CA VAL A 195 -10.30 17.86 -9.20
C VAL A 195 -9.83 19.09 -9.95
N GLU A 196 -8.66 19.64 -9.60
CA GLU A 196 -8.07 20.77 -10.34
C GLU A 196 -6.57 20.93 -10.09
N ASN A 197 -5.88 21.44 -11.13
CA ASN A 197 -4.56 22.07 -11.01
C ASN A 197 -4.75 23.58 -11.02
N THR A 198 -5.04 24.18 -9.88
CA THR A 198 -5.17 25.64 -9.80
C THR A 198 -3.79 26.32 -9.80
N THR A 199 -3.60 27.21 -10.74
CA THR A 199 -2.35 27.93 -11.05
C THR A 199 -2.08 29.12 -10.15
N SER A 200 -2.63 29.24 -8.95
CA SER A 200 -2.52 30.51 -8.20
C SER A 200 -2.40 30.37 -6.68
N VAL A 201 -1.63 29.39 -6.20
CA VAL A 201 -1.21 29.38 -4.80
C VAL A 201 0.30 29.49 -4.78
N GLN A 202 0.84 30.35 -3.92
CA GLN A 202 2.29 30.55 -3.77
C GLN A 202 3.04 29.24 -3.54
N ASN A 203 4.22 29.11 -4.16
CA ASN A 203 5.14 28.01 -3.84
C ASN A 203 5.51 28.09 -2.35
N PRO A 204 5.33 26.99 -1.57
CA PRO A 204 5.62 26.99 -0.13
C PRO A 204 7.07 27.32 0.21
N ASP A 205 8.01 27.07 -0.71
CA ASP A 205 9.44 27.38 -0.54
C ASP A 205 9.82 28.82 -0.97
N ASN A 206 8.90 29.58 -1.53
CA ASN A 206 9.12 30.95 -1.94
C ASN A 206 7.93 31.85 -1.56
N PRO A 207 7.86 32.32 -0.32
CA PRO A 207 6.76 33.16 0.16
C PRO A 207 6.63 34.51 -0.55
N ASP A 208 7.66 34.93 -1.29
CA ASP A 208 7.70 36.21 -2.02
C ASP A 208 7.22 36.09 -3.49
N ASP A 209 6.85 34.88 -3.95
CA ASP A 209 6.30 34.68 -5.30
C ASP A 209 4.85 35.18 -5.36
N THR A 210 4.68 36.49 -5.39
CA THR A 210 3.42 37.15 -5.71
C THR A 210 3.20 36.98 -7.21
N GLY A 211 2.47 35.94 -7.61
CA GLY A 211 2.15 35.64 -9.01
C GLY A 211 1.74 36.91 -9.75
N GLN A 212 2.60 37.38 -10.64
CA GLN A 212 2.29 38.50 -11.51
C GLN A 212 1.11 38.11 -12.42
N GLN A 213 -0.04 38.71 -12.16
CA GLN A 213 -1.10 38.80 -13.15
C GLN A 213 -0.55 39.60 -14.34
N THR A 214 -0.19 38.91 -15.42
CA THR A 214 -0.04 39.56 -16.71
C THR A 214 -1.45 39.83 -17.27
N GLY A 215 -2.05 40.89 -16.74
CA GLY A 215 -3.18 41.51 -17.36
C GLY A 215 -2.72 42.20 -18.62
N THR A 216 -3.06 41.67 -19.77
CA THR A 216 -2.89 42.38 -21.07
C THR A 216 -3.72 43.65 -21.02
N PRO A 217 -3.14 44.85 -21.19
CA PRO A 217 -3.95 46.05 -21.29
C PRO A 217 -4.59 46.08 -22.67
N THR A 218 -5.92 45.99 -22.70
CA THR A 218 -6.71 46.31 -23.87
C THR A 218 -6.59 47.78 -24.16
N GLY A 219 -5.70 48.14 -25.10
CA GLY A 219 -5.60 49.49 -25.63
C GLY A 219 -6.87 49.86 -26.39
N GLY A 220 -7.66 50.75 -25.81
CA GLY A 220 -8.69 51.44 -26.55
C GLY A 220 -8.02 52.48 -27.42
N GLN A 221 -8.16 52.36 -28.71
CA GLN A 221 -7.97 53.45 -29.65
C GLN A 221 -9.28 54.17 -29.89
N LYS A 222 -9.17 55.47 -29.84
CA LYS A 222 -10.08 56.42 -30.37
C LYS A 222 -9.73 56.69 -31.84
#